data_b882bf38c6eab128c94c9e40c3a24a4c
#
_entry.id   b882bf38c6eab128c94c9e40c3a24a4c
#
_cell.length_a   1.000
_cell.length_b   1.000
_cell.length_c   1.000
_cell.angle_alpha   90.00
_cell.angle_beta   90.00
_cell.angle_gamma   90.00
#
_symmetry.space_group_name_H-M   'P 1'
#
loop_
_entity.id
_entity.type
_entity.pdbx_description
1 polymer ?
#
loop_
_entity_poly.entity_id
_entity_poly.type
_entity_poly.pdbx_seq_one_letter_code
_entity_poly.pdbx_strand_id
1 'polypeptide(L)'
;MAIKKYIANADNTISNAWQSNLTRRATGSNMGAADVLETYSVYARAYTSSAENKQVELSRILIKFPVDDITSDRSSGIIPASGNVNFYLKLYNAETSKTVPERYTLTVQPVSQSWQEGTGLDLENYLDYTVGNTGSDWVQRTKDDAGAILNWVNAGGDYLTASNYDQLFEGGLENMEVDVTILMEEWIGGVYSNYGFGIALSASQEITASYNLTGAATSYYTKRFFGRGTQYYFKRPAIEARWDSRIKDDRGNTFYSSSLSTASENLNTLYLYNYVRGGLTNIPDVGTGLLKVSVYSGSIDNSAPSGSKMTLVQDDTYVTADSVEYATAGYVSTGIYSCSFAVTASKTPPTRMFDVWYSGSNRYFTGSFKPQTLEASQISLRPTYYINISNLKQSYRSDENARFNLFVREKNWSPTIYTKANGLVETETIESASYRVYRQIDALEAISYG
;
A
#
# COMPACT_ATOMS: atom_id res chain seq x y z
N MET A 1 3.43 3.72 7.94
CA MET A 1 3.18 3.12 6.63
C MET A 1 2.52 4.15 5.72
N ALA A 2 2.93 4.30 4.48
CA ALA A 2 2.21 5.07 3.48
C ALA A 2 1.52 4.12 2.51
N ILE A 3 0.38 4.57 1.95
CA ILE A 3 -0.40 3.83 0.97
C ILE A 3 -0.74 4.76 -0.18
N LYS A 4 -0.52 4.29 -1.40
CA LYS A 4 -1.00 4.95 -2.62
C LYS A 4 -1.82 3.96 -3.43
N LYS A 5 -3.02 4.40 -3.87
CA LYS A 5 -3.95 3.58 -4.65
C LYS A 5 -3.91 3.98 -6.12
N TYR A 6 -3.89 2.99 -6.98
CA TYR A 6 -4.01 3.11 -8.42
C TYR A 6 -5.26 2.37 -8.87
N ILE A 7 -6.25 3.11 -9.33
CA ILE A 7 -7.54 2.57 -9.74
C ILE A 7 -7.41 1.88 -11.09
N ALA A 8 -8.18 0.82 -11.30
CA ALA A 8 -8.22 0.11 -12.57
C ALA A 8 -8.59 1.04 -13.73
N ASN A 9 -7.90 0.91 -14.86
CA ASN A 9 -8.14 1.68 -16.08
C ASN A 9 -8.95 0.92 -17.12
N ALA A 10 -9.09 -0.41 -16.99
CA ALA A 10 -9.99 -1.25 -17.77
C ALA A 10 -10.43 -2.46 -16.95
N ASP A 11 -11.67 -2.86 -17.10
CA ASP A 11 -12.19 -4.12 -16.56
C ASP A 11 -13.29 -4.71 -17.43
N ASN A 12 -13.48 -6.01 -17.36
CA ASN A 12 -14.52 -6.72 -18.08
C ASN A 12 -14.81 -8.08 -17.42
N THR A 13 -16.01 -8.57 -17.59
CA THR A 13 -16.36 -9.98 -17.32
C THR A 13 -16.59 -10.70 -18.64
N ILE A 14 -15.89 -11.77 -18.88
CA ILE A 14 -16.07 -12.64 -20.04
C ILE A 14 -16.77 -13.93 -19.62
N SER A 15 -17.75 -14.39 -20.41
CA SER A 15 -18.59 -15.53 -20.03
C SER A 15 -18.96 -16.43 -21.20
N ASN A 16 -19.17 -17.71 -20.91
CA ASN A 16 -19.75 -18.68 -21.82
C ASN A 16 -21.19 -19.11 -21.41
N ALA A 17 -21.87 -18.26 -20.65
CA ALA A 17 -23.23 -18.50 -20.21
C ALA A 17 -24.19 -18.82 -21.38
N TRP A 18 -25.29 -19.46 -21.08
CA TRP A 18 -26.35 -19.71 -22.05
C TRP A 18 -27.23 -18.48 -22.22
N GLN A 19 -27.65 -18.22 -23.45
CA GLN A 19 -28.72 -17.26 -23.68
C GLN A 19 -30.02 -17.73 -23.00
N SER A 20 -30.93 -16.81 -22.75
CA SER A 20 -32.19 -17.08 -22.06
C SER A 20 -33.05 -18.18 -22.73
N ASN A 21 -32.88 -18.39 -24.03
CA ASN A 21 -33.58 -19.44 -24.79
C ASN A 21 -32.91 -20.82 -24.66
N LEU A 22 -31.77 -20.94 -23.99
CA LEU A 22 -30.97 -22.15 -23.79
C LEU A 22 -30.58 -22.89 -25.10
N THR A 23 -30.57 -22.18 -26.22
CA THR A 23 -30.22 -22.75 -27.55
C THR A 23 -28.80 -22.43 -27.98
N ARG A 24 -28.26 -21.33 -27.48
CA ARG A 24 -26.91 -20.84 -27.82
C ARG A 24 -26.19 -20.35 -26.58
N ARG A 25 -24.86 -20.43 -26.58
CA ARG A 25 -24.04 -19.75 -25.61
C ARG A 25 -23.84 -18.29 -25.99
N ALA A 26 -23.84 -17.41 -25.00
CA ALA A 26 -23.60 -15.98 -25.15
C ALA A 26 -22.09 -15.66 -25.12
N THR A 27 -21.30 -16.43 -25.85
CA THR A 27 -19.82 -16.33 -25.85
C THR A 27 -19.30 -15.03 -26.46
N GLY A 28 -20.18 -14.28 -27.15
CA GLY A 28 -19.87 -12.96 -27.70
C GLY A 28 -20.31 -11.80 -26.81
N SER A 29 -20.85 -12.06 -25.64
CA SER A 29 -21.28 -11.01 -24.70
C SER A 29 -20.11 -10.27 -24.09
N ASN A 30 -20.17 -8.93 -24.13
CA ASN A 30 -19.21 -8.02 -23.50
C ASN A 30 -19.86 -7.30 -22.32
N MET A 31 -19.16 -7.16 -21.24
CA MET A 31 -19.63 -6.55 -19.97
C MET A 31 -18.70 -5.42 -19.49
N GLY A 32 -17.92 -4.79 -20.39
CA GLY A 32 -16.94 -3.77 -20.05
C GLY A 32 -17.52 -2.47 -19.48
N ALA A 33 -18.83 -2.22 -19.65
CA ALA A 33 -19.51 -1.08 -19.04
C ALA A 33 -20.30 -1.45 -17.77
N ALA A 34 -20.24 -2.70 -17.31
CA ALA A 34 -20.95 -3.13 -16.10
C ALA A 34 -20.33 -2.56 -14.81
N ASP A 35 -21.17 -2.22 -13.85
CA ASP A 35 -20.73 -1.71 -12.53
C ASP A 35 -20.20 -2.81 -11.62
N VAL A 36 -20.44 -4.06 -11.97
CA VAL A 36 -20.11 -5.25 -11.21
C VAL A 36 -19.34 -6.23 -12.07
N LEU A 37 -18.26 -6.75 -11.52
CA LEU A 37 -17.47 -7.84 -12.09
C LEU A 37 -17.90 -9.15 -11.44
N GLU A 38 -18.06 -10.21 -12.23
CA GLU A 38 -18.54 -11.48 -11.72
C GLU A 38 -17.70 -12.65 -12.25
N THR A 39 -17.24 -13.50 -11.34
CA THR A 39 -16.68 -14.81 -11.68
C THR A 39 -17.56 -15.91 -11.12
N TYR A 40 -17.90 -16.88 -11.94
CA TYR A 40 -18.70 -18.01 -11.53
C TYR A 40 -18.34 -19.29 -12.28
N SER A 41 -18.70 -20.41 -11.62
CA SER A 41 -18.80 -21.74 -12.22
C SER A 41 -20.12 -22.31 -11.75
N VAL A 42 -21.11 -22.33 -12.60
CA VAL A 42 -22.45 -22.78 -12.26
C VAL A 42 -22.91 -23.87 -13.21
N TYR A 43 -23.66 -24.80 -12.64
CA TYR A 43 -24.26 -25.89 -13.39
C TYR A 43 -25.49 -25.39 -14.13
N ALA A 44 -25.45 -25.42 -15.49
CA ALA A 44 -26.58 -25.09 -16.34
C ALA A 44 -27.24 -26.36 -16.88
N ARG A 45 -28.56 -26.40 -16.86
CA ARG A 45 -29.36 -27.36 -17.62
C ARG A 45 -29.67 -26.76 -18.99
N ALA A 46 -28.88 -27.10 -19.98
CA ALA A 46 -29.31 -26.86 -21.36
C ALA A 46 -30.29 -27.95 -21.77
N TYR A 47 -31.43 -27.55 -22.30
CA TYR A 47 -32.42 -28.46 -22.86
C TYR A 47 -31.92 -28.91 -24.25
N THR A 48 -31.15 -29.98 -24.30
CA THR A 48 -30.86 -30.69 -25.53
C THR A 48 -31.49 -32.05 -25.48
N SER A 49 -31.93 -32.58 -26.64
CA SER A 49 -32.66 -33.84 -26.78
C SER A 49 -31.87 -35.10 -26.31
N SER A 50 -30.63 -34.96 -25.95
CA SER A 50 -29.82 -36.01 -25.32
C SER A 50 -29.65 -35.68 -23.85
N ALA A 51 -30.34 -36.38 -23.00
CA ALA A 51 -30.58 -36.09 -21.58
C ALA A 51 -29.38 -36.08 -20.64
N GLU A 52 -28.14 -36.05 -21.10
CA GLU A 52 -26.96 -36.25 -20.25
C GLU A 52 -25.94 -35.10 -20.31
N ASN A 53 -26.16 -34.03 -21.09
CA ASN A 53 -25.21 -32.96 -21.17
C ASN A 53 -25.38 -31.97 -20.03
N LYS A 54 -24.80 -32.30 -18.89
CA LYS A 54 -24.52 -31.33 -17.80
C LYS A 54 -23.55 -30.30 -18.33
N GLN A 55 -24.05 -29.12 -18.71
CA GLN A 55 -23.22 -28.07 -19.24
C GLN A 55 -22.99 -27.03 -18.16
N VAL A 56 -21.75 -26.64 -18.00
CA VAL A 56 -21.31 -25.64 -17.03
C VAL A 56 -21.21 -24.29 -17.71
N GLU A 57 -21.65 -23.28 -17.00
CA GLU A 57 -21.43 -21.88 -17.34
C GLU A 57 -20.28 -21.35 -16.50
N LEU A 58 -19.36 -20.67 -17.19
CA LEU A 58 -18.17 -20.07 -16.58
C LEU A 58 -18.13 -18.59 -16.90
N SER A 59 -17.65 -17.82 -15.95
CA SER A 59 -17.19 -16.46 -16.21
C SER A 59 -15.83 -16.19 -15.55
N ARG A 60 -15.09 -15.27 -16.14
CA ARG A 60 -13.80 -14.80 -15.63
C ARG A 60 -13.74 -13.29 -15.69
N ILE A 61 -13.02 -12.70 -14.78
CA ILE A 61 -12.81 -11.26 -14.74
C ILE A 61 -11.47 -10.94 -15.40
N LEU A 62 -11.46 -9.93 -16.25
CA LEU A 62 -10.27 -9.30 -16.78
C LEU A 62 -10.17 -7.90 -16.17
N ILE A 63 -8.99 -7.51 -15.67
CA ILE A 63 -8.81 -6.21 -15.05
C ILE A 63 -7.39 -5.69 -15.29
N LYS A 64 -7.25 -4.40 -15.62
CA LYS A 64 -5.97 -3.77 -15.94
C LYS A 64 -5.76 -2.51 -15.11
N PHE A 65 -4.50 -2.24 -14.77
CA PHE A 65 -4.08 -1.09 -13.96
C PHE A 65 -3.03 -0.26 -14.69
N PRO A 66 -2.93 1.06 -14.38
CA PRO A 66 -2.00 1.98 -15.02
C PRO A 66 -0.57 1.80 -14.48
N VAL A 67 0.15 0.76 -14.91
CA VAL A 67 1.53 0.49 -14.46
C VAL A 67 2.50 1.59 -14.87
N ASP A 68 2.23 2.29 -15.96
CA ASP A 68 3.05 3.44 -16.39
C ASP A 68 3.02 4.58 -15.37
N ASP A 69 1.86 4.84 -14.74
CA ASP A 69 1.74 5.83 -13.66
C ASP A 69 2.52 5.39 -12.43
N ILE A 70 2.48 4.09 -12.09
CA ILE A 70 3.26 3.51 -10.98
C ILE A 70 4.76 3.66 -11.24
N THR A 71 5.19 3.38 -12.46
CA THR A 71 6.60 3.54 -12.89
C THR A 71 7.05 5.01 -12.82
N SER A 72 6.20 5.94 -13.24
CA SER A 72 6.44 7.37 -13.15
C SER A 72 6.56 7.83 -11.70
N ASP A 73 5.68 7.38 -10.84
CA ASP A 73 5.70 7.68 -9.40
C ASP A 73 6.96 7.14 -8.71
N ARG A 74 7.43 5.96 -9.12
CA ARG A 74 8.71 5.42 -8.65
C ARG A 74 9.89 6.27 -9.10
N SER A 75 9.90 6.65 -10.36
CA SER A 75 10.97 7.48 -10.94
C SER A 75 11.04 8.87 -10.30
N SER A 76 9.90 9.42 -9.88
CA SER A 76 9.81 10.70 -9.18
C SER A 76 10.01 10.59 -7.65
N GLY A 77 10.22 9.39 -7.11
CA GLY A 77 10.42 9.15 -5.68
C GLY A 77 9.14 9.27 -4.83
N ILE A 78 7.96 9.27 -5.44
CA ILE A 78 6.67 9.25 -4.72
C ILE A 78 6.47 7.90 -4.04
N ILE A 79 6.83 6.81 -4.71
CA ILE A 79 6.92 5.48 -4.12
C ILE A 79 8.37 5.01 -4.08
N PRO A 80 8.77 4.21 -3.07
CA PRO A 80 10.14 3.74 -2.94
C PRO A 80 10.61 2.84 -4.09
N ALA A 81 11.92 2.61 -4.13
CA ALA A 81 12.53 1.62 -5.00
C ALA A 81 12.03 0.19 -4.69
N SER A 82 12.24 -0.72 -5.65
CA SER A 82 11.96 -2.14 -5.48
C SER A 82 12.56 -2.71 -4.20
N GLY A 83 11.83 -3.61 -3.56
CA GLY A 83 12.19 -4.20 -2.26
C GLY A 83 11.74 -3.39 -1.03
N ASN A 84 11.32 -2.14 -1.20
CA ASN A 84 10.83 -1.28 -0.11
C ASN A 84 9.35 -0.92 -0.24
N VAL A 85 8.63 -1.51 -1.17
CA VAL A 85 7.20 -1.33 -1.40
C VAL A 85 6.55 -2.66 -1.75
N ASN A 86 5.38 -2.93 -1.19
CA ASN A 86 4.56 -4.09 -1.52
C ASN A 86 3.30 -3.62 -2.26
N PHE A 87 2.87 -4.43 -3.22
CA PHE A 87 1.69 -4.15 -4.02
C PHE A 87 0.60 -5.19 -3.77
N TYR A 88 -0.61 -4.71 -3.48
CA TYR A 88 -1.76 -5.56 -3.22
C TYR A 88 -2.87 -5.27 -4.22
N LEU A 89 -3.37 -6.32 -4.87
CA LEU A 89 -4.60 -6.25 -5.67
C LEU A 89 -5.79 -6.27 -4.71
N LYS A 90 -6.63 -5.22 -4.79
CA LYS A 90 -7.79 -5.07 -3.92
C LYS A 90 -9.07 -4.92 -4.72
N LEU A 91 -10.03 -5.83 -4.51
CA LEU A 91 -11.38 -5.74 -5.03
C LEU A 91 -12.38 -5.86 -3.89
N TYR A 92 -13.44 -5.07 -3.97
CA TYR A 92 -14.45 -5.00 -2.93
C TYR A 92 -15.67 -5.84 -3.29
N ASN A 93 -16.14 -6.63 -2.34
CA ASN A 93 -17.31 -7.47 -2.52
C ASN A 93 -18.54 -6.64 -2.88
N ALA A 94 -19.21 -7.01 -3.97
CA ALA A 94 -20.53 -6.48 -4.32
C ALA A 94 -21.58 -7.44 -3.75
N GLU A 95 -22.37 -6.94 -2.80
CA GLU A 95 -23.38 -7.72 -2.11
C GLU A 95 -24.47 -8.21 -3.07
N THR A 96 -25.01 -9.37 -2.78
CA THR A 96 -26.17 -9.96 -3.45
C THR A 96 -27.22 -10.35 -2.41
N SER A 97 -28.49 -10.30 -2.78
CA SER A 97 -29.59 -10.77 -1.95
C SER A 97 -29.74 -12.30 -1.94
N LYS A 98 -28.92 -13.00 -2.72
CA LYS A 98 -28.97 -14.46 -2.84
C LYS A 98 -27.99 -15.13 -1.87
N THR A 99 -28.21 -16.40 -1.60
CA THR A 99 -27.26 -17.24 -0.84
C THR A 99 -25.88 -17.22 -1.51
N VAL A 100 -24.86 -16.98 -0.71
CA VAL A 100 -23.47 -16.89 -1.17
C VAL A 100 -22.79 -18.25 -0.92
N PRO A 101 -22.07 -18.79 -1.91
CA PRO A 101 -21.25 -19.98 -1.70
C PRO A 101 -20.13 -19.72 -0.68
N GLU A 102 -19.75 -20.76 0.02
CA GLU A 102 -18.67 -20.76 1.02
C GLU A 102 -17.53 -21.66 0.57
N ARG A 103 -16.32 -21.41 1.08
CA ARG A 103 -15.11 -22.23 0.94
C ARG A 103 -14.73 -22.54 -0.51
N TYR A 104 -14.38 -21.50 -1.23
CA TYR A 104 -13.84 -21.60 -2.59
C TYR A 104 -12.61 -20.71 -2.74
N THR A 105 -11.81 -21.01 -3.75
CA THR A 105 -10.58 -20.25 -4.03
C THR A 105 -10.72 -19.55 -5.36
N LEU A 106 -10.36 -18.27 -5.38
CA LEU A 106 -10.12 -17.53 -6.60
C LEU A 106 -8.62 -17.48 -6.89
N THR A 107 -8.28 -17.73 -8.15
CA THR A 107 -6.93 -17.64 -8.68
C THR A 107 -6.80 -16.39 -9.53
N VAL A 108 -5.79 -15.59 -9.24
CA VAL A 108 -5.40 -14.42 -10.02
C VAL A 108 -4.17 -14.77 -10.85
N GLN A 109 -4.22 -14.51 -12.15
CA GLN A 109 -3.14 -14.81 -13.10
C GLN A 109 -2.89 -13.60 -14.01
N PRO A 110 -1.64 -13.34 -14.45
CA PRO A 110 -1.40 -12.34 -15.47
C PRO A 110 -2.01 -12.76 -16.80
N VAL A 111 -2.65 -11.82 -17.49
CA VAL A 111 -3.12 -12.02 -18.86
C VAL A 111 -1.91 -11.93 -19.81
N SER A 112 -1.80 -12.89 -20.74
CA SER A 112 -0.64 -13.00 -21.64
C SER A 112 -0.77 -12.23 -22.95
N GLN A 113 -1.97 -11.74 -23.29
CA GLN A 113 -2.25 -11.01 -24.51
C GLN A 113 -3.06 -9.74 -24.26
N SER A 114 -2.87 -8.73 -25.13
CA SER A 114 -3.65 -7.50 -25.06
C SER A 114 -5.14 -7.78 -25.34
N TRP A 115 -6.00 -7.08 -24.63
CA TRP A 115 -7.44 -7.16 -24.77
C TRP A 115 -8.09 -5.78 -24.73
N GLN A 116 -9.32 -5.70 -25.17
CA GLN A 116 -10.12 -4.48 -25.22
C GLN A 116 -11.29 -4.61 -24.24
N GLU A 117 -11.56 -3.57 -23.44
CA GLU A 117 -12.62 -3.55 -22.44
C GLU A 117 -14.02 -3.68 -23.08
N GLY A 118 -14.31 -2.81 -24.03
CA GLY A 118 -15.64 -2.74 -24.66
C GLY A 118 -16.65 -1.90 -23.87
N THR A 119 -17.89 -1.90 -24.34
CA THR A 119 -18.98 -1.05 -23.83
C THR A 119 -20.28 -1.82 -23.56
N GLY A 120 -20.22 -3.15 -23.54
CA GLY A 120 -21.39 -4.01 -23.33
C GLY A 120 -21.89 -4.03 -21.89
N LEU A 121 -23.16 -4.39 -21.70
CA LEU A 121 -23.84 -4.51 -20.39
C LEU A 121 -24.61 -5.84 -20.27
N ASP A 122 -24.09 -6.91 -20.85
CA ASP A 122 -24.84 -8.17 -21.02
C ASP A 122 -24.92 -9.05 -19.76
N LEU A 123 -24.52 -8.54 -18.60
CA LEU A 123 -24.45 -9.32 -17.36
C LEU A 123 -25.80 -9.88 -16.89
N GLU A 124 -26.91 -9.17 -17.13
CA GLU A 124 -28.22 -9.56 -16.59
C GLU A 124 -28.97 -10.58 -17.46
N ASN A 125 -28.85 -10.47 -18.76
CA ASN A 125 -29.64 -11.26 -19.69
C ASN A 125 -28.82 -12.18 -20.60
N TYR A 126 -27.50 -12.02 -20.66
CA TYR A 126 -26.59 -12.72 -21.56
C TYR A 126 -27.13 -12.78 -23.02
N LEU A 127 -27.73 -11.69 -23.44
CA LEU A 127 -28.13 -11.51 -24.81
C LEU A 127 -26.87 -11.24 -25.63
N ASP A 128 -26.75 -11.95 -26.73
CA ASP A 128 -25.68 -11.70 -27.68
C ASP A 128 -25.96 -10.42 -28.47
N TYR A 129 -25.55 -9.29 -27.90
CA TYR A 129 -25.60 -7.97 -28.57
C TYR A 129 -24.33 -7.71 -29.40
N THR A 130 -23.66 -8.74 -29.89
CA THR A 130 -22.40 -8.62 -30.62
C THR A 130 -22.50 -7.80 -31.91
N VAL A 131 -23.70 -7.52 -32.41
CA VAL A 131 -23.92 -6.59 -33.50
C VAL A 131 -23.73 -5.16 -33.01
N GLY A 132 -22.52 -4.65 -33.16
CA GLY A 132 -22.15 -3.28 -32.78
C GLY A 132 -21.38 -3.14 -31.45
N ASN A 133 -21.24 -4.18 -30.64
CA ASN A 133 -20.42 -4.12 -29.46
C ASN A 133 -18.94 -4.36 -29.77
N THR A 134 -18.11 -3.48 -29.27
CA THR A 134 -16.66 -3.63 -29.28
C THR A 134 -16.17 -4.26 -27.98
N GLY A 135 -14.96 -4.81 -27.98
CA GLY A 135 -14.33 -5.31 -26.76
C GLY A 135 -14.08 -6.80 -26.76
N SER A 136 -13.58 -7.28 -25.64
CA SER A 136 -13.30 -8.69 -25.40
C SER A 136 -14.54 -9.44 -24.92
N ASP A 137 -14.59 -10.71 -25.30
CA ASP A 137 -15.60 -11.68 -24.87
C ASP A 137 -14.93 -13.04 -24.57
N TRP A 138 -15.70 -14.10 -24.45
CA TRP A 138 -15.17 -15.45 -24.17
C TRP A 138 -14.25 -16.00 -25.25
N VAL A 139 -14.47 -15.61 -26.53
CA VAL A 139 -13.72 -16.11 -27.69
C VAL A 139 -12.75 -15.08 -28.23
N GLN A 140 -13.18 -13.81 -28.25
CA GLN A 140 -12.45 -12.69 -28.85
C GLN A 140 -11.74 -11.87 -27.77
N ARG A 141 -10.48 -11.53 -28.01
CA ARG A 141 -9.75 -10.63 -27.11
C ARG A 141 -9.91 -9.14 -27.48
N THR A 142 -10.15 -8.88 -28.79
CA THR A 142 -10.46 -7.54 -29.29
C THR A 142 -11.48 -7.63 -30.42
N LYS A 143 -12.34 -6.63 -30.46
CA LYS A 143 -13.21 -6.35 -31.62
C LYS A 143 -13.34 -4.84 -31.69
N ASP A 144 -12.78 -4.25 -32.73
CA ASP A 144 -12.82 -2.81 -32.95
C ASP A 144 -14.10 -2.32 -33.64
N ASP A 145 -14.26 -1.00 -33.70
CA ASP A 145 -15.42 -0.38 -34.36
C ASP A 145 -15.48 -0.64 -35.88
N ALA A 146 -14.35 -0.97 -36.50
CA ALA A 146 -14.26 -1.36 -37.91
C ALA A 146 -14.60 -2.85 -38.12
N GLY A 147 -14.82 -3.61 -37.07
CA GLY A 147 -15.15 -5.03 -37.09
C GLY A 147 -13.93 -5.97 -37.18
N ALA A 148 -12.72 -5.47 -37.06
CA ALA A 148 -11.54 -6.33 -36.99
C ALA A 148 -11.51 -7.11 -35.65
N ILE A 149 -11.33 -8.42 -35.77
CA ILE A 149 -11.44 -9.36 -34.68
C ILE A 149 -10.09 -10.06 -34.46
N LEU A 150 -9.66 -10.12 -33.19
CA LEU A 150 -8.56 -10.98 -32.76
C LEU A 150 -9.08 -11.92 -31.66
N ASN A 151 -8.84 -13.21 -31.83
CA ASN A 151 -9.28 -14.22 -30.88
C ASN A 151 -8.24 -14.51 -29.82
N TRP A 152 -8.70 -14.98 -28.68
CA TRP A 152 -7.86 -15.69 -27.73
C TRP A 152 -7.33 -16.99 -28.36
N VAL A 153 -6.16 -17.45 -27.95
CA VAL A 153 -5.67 -18.78 -28.32
C VAL A 153 -6.56 -19.85 -27.68
N ASN A 154 -6.92 -19.61 -26.42
CA ASN A 154 -7.84 -20.47 -25.67
C ASN A 154 -9.09 -19.69 -25.30
N ALA A 155 -10.26 -20.22 -25.61
CA ALA A 155 -11.51 -19.62 -25.20
C ALA A 155 -11.56 -19.44 -23.68
N GLY A 156 -11.97 -18.24 -23.23
CA GLY A 156 -11.97 -17.87 -21.82
C GLY A 156 -10.70 -17.14 -21.35
N GLY A 157 -9.83 -16.74 -22.30
CA GLY A 157 -8.64 -15.92 -22.03
C GLY A 157 -7.34 -16.71 -21.99
N ASP A 158 -6.24 -16.03 -22.27
CA ASP A 158 -4.89 -16.59 -22.25
C ASP A 158 -4.10 -16.02 -21.06
N TYR A 159 -3.59 -16.90 -20.19
CA TYR A 159 -2.96 -16.55 -18.93
C TYR A 159 -1.57 -17.13 -18.81
N LEU A 160 -0.71 -16.44 -18.04
CA LEU A 160 0.60 -16.96 -17.64
C LEU A 160 0.42 -17.83 -16.39
N THR A 161 0.27 -19.14 -16.62
CA THR A 161 -0.05 -20.10 -15.55
C THR A 161 1.11 -20.39 -14.59
N ALA A 162 2.31 -19.90 -14.86
CA ALA A 162 3.46 -20.03 -13.96
C ALA A 162 3.38 -19.07 -12.74
N SER A 163 2.54 -18.02 -12.81
CA SER A 163 2.38 -17.01 -11.77
C SER A 163 0.93 -17.00 -11.29
N ASN A 164 0.65 -17.78 -10.27
CA ASN A 164 -0.67 -17.88 -9.66
C ASN A 164 -0.67 -17.24 -8.29
N TYR A 165 -1.71 -16.45 -8.01
CA TYR A 165 -1.95 -15.82 -6.72
C TYR A 165 -3.34 -16.21 -6.26
N ASP A 166 -3.42 -17.01 -5.21
CA ASP A 166 -4.67 -17.61 -4.75
C ASP A 166 -5.19 -16.94 -3.49
N GLN A 167 -6.51 -16.75 -3.43
CA GLN A 167 -7.18 -16.34 -2.20
C GLN A 167 -8.35 -17.29 -1.90
N LEU A 168 -8.34 -17.86 -0.69
CA LEU A 168 -9.46 -18.63 -0.15
C LEU A 168 -10.54 -17.66 0.38
N PHE A 169 -11.77 -17.89 0.00
CA PHE A 169 -12.98 -17.25 0.52
C PHE A 169 -13.71 -18.24 1.40
N GLU A 170 -13.68 -18.04 2.71
CA GLU A 170 -14.31 -18.96 3.65
C GLU A 170 -15.81 -18.71 3.78
N GLY A 171 -16.21 -17.45 3.90
CA GLY A 171 -17.60 -17.03 4.04
C GLY A 171 -18.24 -16.49 2.76
N GLY A 172 -17.45 -16.29 1.71
CA GLY A 172 -17.92 -15.81 0.40
C GLY A 172 -18.23 -14.32 0.30
N LEU A 173 -18.21 -13.57 1.40
CA LEU A 173 -18.48 -12.13 1.44
C LEU A 173 -17.22 -11.26 1.58
N GLU A 174 -16.06 -11.89 1.69
CA GLU A 174 -14.78 -11.22 1.88
C GLU A 174 -14.40 -10.37 0.65
N ASN A 175 -13.66 -9.31 0.89
CA ASN A 175 -12.96 -8.59 -0.17
C ASN A 175 -11.77 -9.42 -0.68
N MET A 176 -11.36 -9.19 -1.92
CA MET A 176 -10.09 -9.71 -2.41
C MET A 176 -8.95 -8.79 -1.97
N GLU A 177 -7.92 -9.39 -1.41
CA GLU A 177 -6.66 -8.71 -1.09
C GLU A 177 -5.51 -9.68 -1.28
N VAL A 178 -4.81 -9.57 -2.39
CA VAL A 178 -3.76 -10.49 -2.82
C VAL A 178 -2.47 -9.74 -3.02
N ASP A 179 -1.38 -10.25 -2.42
CA ASP A 179 -0.04 -9.71 -2.65
C ASP A 179 0.42 -10.07 -4.06
N VAL A 180 0.61 -9.07 -4.90
CA VAL A 180 1.04 -9.19 -6.28
C VAL A 180 2.38 -8.48 -6.53
N THR A 181 3.15 -8.27 -5.47
CA THR A 181 4.40 -7.48 -5.49
C THR A 181 5.36 -7.98 -6.55
N ILE A 182 5.60 -9.28 -6.63
CA ILE A 182 6.55 -9.86 -7.60
C ILE A 182 6.13 -9.52 -9.03
N LEU A 183 4.87 -9.75 -9.38
CA LEU A 183 4.36 -9.47 -10.72
C LEU A 183 4.37 -7.98 -11.06
N MET A 184 4.02 -7.13 -10.10
CA MET A 184 4.09 -5.68 -10.29
C MET A 184 5.51 -5.21 -10.55
N GLU A 185 6.50 -5.76 -9.85
CA GLU A 185 7.91 -5.46 -10.08
C GLU A 185 8.38 -5.94 -11.47
N GLU A 186 7.92 -7.10 -11.92
CA GLU A 186 8.20 -7.63 -13.26
C GLU A 186 7.61 -6.74 -14.36
N TRP A 187 6.39 -6.22 -14.18
CA TRP A 187 5.79 -5.27 -15.11
C TRP A 187 6.52 -3.92 -15.12
N ILE A 188 6.84 -3.37 -13.94
CA ILE A 188 7.58 -2.11 -13.81
C ILE A 188 8.99 -2.25 -14.41
N GLY A 189 9.63 -3.39 -14.23
CA GLY A 189 10.94 -3.72 -14.79
C GLY A 189 10.92 -4.08 -16.28
N GLY A 190 9.74 -4.20 -16.90
CA GLY A 190 9.59 -4.53 -18.32
C GLY A 190 9.90 -5.99 -18.66
N VAL A 191 9.92 -6.89 -17.68
CA VAL A 191 10.12 -8.34 -17.89
C VAL A 191 8.95 -8.94 -18.68
N TYR A 192 7.75 -8.52 -18.33
CA TYR A 192 6.52 -8.87 -19.03
C TYR A 192 5.73 -7.61 -19.40
N SER A 193 4.98 -7.68 -20.51
CA SER A 193 4.02 -6.63 -20.86
C SER A 193 2.82 -6.66 -19.92
N ASN A 194 2.37 -5.49 -19.46
CA ASN A 194 1.17 -5.36 -18.65
C ASN A 194 -0.09 -5.49 -19.53
N TYR A 195 -0.70 -6.66 -19.51
CA TYR A 195 -2.05 -6.89 -20.06
C TYR A 195 -3.10 -7.06 -18.94
N GLY A 196 -2.72 -6.84 -17.69
CA GLY A 196 -3.60 -6.93 -16.53
C GLY A 196 -3.72 -8.33 -15.96
N PHE A 197 -4.69 -8.50 -15.09
CA PHE A 197 -4.99 -9.74 -14.37
C PHE A 197 -6.24 -10.40 -14.92
N GLY A 198 -6.22 -11.73 -14.97
CA GLY A 198 -7.39 -12.57 -15.08
C GLY A 198 -7.72 -13.17 -13.72
N ILE A 199 -8.99 -13.19 -13.35
CA ILE A 199 -9.47 -13.77 -12.09
C ILE A 199 -10.51 -14.81 -12.42
N ALA A 200 -10.28 -16.03 -11.93
CA ALA A 200 -11.15 -17.18 -12.15
C ALA A 200 -11.31 -17.99 -10.86
N LEU A 201 -12.26 -18.86 -10.81
CA LEU A 201 -12.29 -19.93 -9.80
C LEU A 201 -11.09 -20.86 -10.00
N SER A 202 -10.60 -21.46 -8.91
CA SER A 202 -9.52 -22.44 -9.02
C SER A 202 -9.91 -23.61 -9.93
N ALA A 203 -8.92 -24.27 -10.50
CA ALA A 203 -9.13 -25.38 -11.45
C ALA A 203 -9.98 -26.53 -10.87
N SER A 204 -9.99 -26.71 -9.55
CA SER A 204 -10.84 -27.70 -8.87
C SER A 204 -12.31 -27.30 -8.79
N GLN A 205 -12.61 -26.02 -8.92
CA GLN A 205 -13.97 -25.44 -8.82
C GLN A 205 -14.46 -24.94 -10.17
N GLU A 206 -13.56 -24.59 -11.09
CA GLU A 206 -13.87 -24.29 -12.47
C GLU A 206 -13.95 -25.57 -13.30
N ILE A 207 -15.14 -25.90 -13.74
CA ILE A 207 -15.34 -27.09 -14.54
C ILE A 207 -14.98 -26.80 -15.97
N THR A 208 -13.93 -27.43 -16.50
CA THR A 208 -13.36 -27.09 -17.82
C THR A 208 -13.88 -28.00 -18.97
N ALA A 209 -14.50 -29.15 -18.67
CA ALA A 209 -14.95 -30.10 -19.67
C ALA A 209 -16.46 -30.04 -19.92
N SER A 210 -16.87 -30.28 -21.16
CA SER A 210 -18.30 -30.47 -21.53
C SER A 210 -18.93 -31.64 -20.76
N TYR A 211 -18.11 -32.57 -20.37
CA TYR A 211 -18.46 -33.72 -19.54
C TYR A 211 -17.59 -33.65 -18.28
N ASN A 212 -18.20 -33.31 -17.19
CA ASN A 212 -17.47 -33.30 -15.95
C ASN A 212 -17.39 -34.73 -15.38
N LEU A 213 -16.35 -35.42 -15.72
CA LEU A 213 -16.03 -36.73 -15.13
C LEU A 213 -15.15 -36.63 -13.89
N THR A 214 -14.52 -35.49 -13.63
CA THR A 214 -13.52 -35.34 -12.56
C THR A 214 -13.71 -34.09 -11.68
N GLY A 215 -14.60 -33.18 -12.05
CA GLY A 215 -14.91 -31.97 -11.24
C GLY A 215 -16.10 -32.21 -10.30
N ALA A 216 -16.54 -31.16 -9.61
CA ALA A 216 -17.72 -31.21 -8.77
C ALA A 216 -18.96 -31.61 -9.60
N ALA A 217 -19.70 -32.62 -9.15
CA ALA A 217 -20.91 -33.08 -9.83
C ALA A 217 -21.98 -31.96 -9.96
N THR A 218 -21.88 -30.98 -9.08
CA THR A 218 -22.67 -29.76 -9.08
C THR A 218 -21.72 -28.59 -8.80
N SER A 219 -21.80 -27.54 -9.62
CA SER A 219 -21.07 -26.30 -9.41
C SER A 219 -22.07 -25.17 -9.22
N TYR A 220 -21.84 -24.35 -8.23
CA TYR A 220 -22.72 -23.24 -7.85
C TYR A 220 -21.92 -22.05 -7.28
N TYR A 221 -20.64 -22.00 -7.61
CA TYR A 221 -19.76 -20.94 -7.11
C TYR A 221 -19.96 -19.67 -7.89
N THR A 222 -20.12 -18.57 -7.19
CA THR A 222 -20.21 -17.23 -7.77
C THR A 222 -19.59 -16.22 -6.82
N LYS A 223 -18.87 -15.25 -7.37
CA LYS A 223 -18.31 -14.13 -6.63
C LYS A 223 -18.45 -12.85 -7.43
N ARG A 224 -18.92 -11.81 -6.75
CA ARG A 224 -19.10 -10.48 -7.33
C ARG A 224 -18.21 -9.47 -6.66
N PHE A 225 -17.63 -8.59 -7.48
CA PHE A 225 -16.88 -7.42 -7.04
C PHE A 225 -17.40 -6.18 -7.72
N PHE A 226 -17.24 -5.02 -7.08
CA PHE A 226 -17.49 -3.75 -7.75
C PHE A 226 -16.49 -3.56 -8.88
N GLY A 227 -16.97 -3.14 -10.05
CA GLY A 227 -16.15 -2.76 -11.19
C GLY A 227 -15.68 -1.30 -11.12
N ARG A 228 -14.81 -0.89 -12.04
CA ARG A 228 -14.32 0.50 -12.11
C ARG A 228 -15.42 1.51 -12.45
N GLY A 229 -16.48 1.08 -13.14
CA GLY A 229 -17.67 1.88 -13.49
C GLY A 229 -18.55 2.26 -12.30
N THR A 230 -18.39 1.60 -11.14
CA THR A 230 -19.25 1.82 -9.99
C THR A 230 -19.24 3.28 -9.51
N GLN A 231 -20.43 3.77 -9.10
CA GLN A 231 -20.58 5.08 -8.47
C GLN A 231 -19.85 5.18 -7.11
N TYR A 232 -19.57 4.04 -6.47
CA TYR A 232 -18.88 4.00 -5.17
C TYR A 232 -17.37 4.10 -5.35
N TYR A 233 -16.84 5.31 -5.38
CA TYR A 233 -15.43 5.59 -5.67
C TYR A 233 -14.46 4.74 -4.82
N PHE A 234 -14.70 4.61 -3.50
CA PHE A 234 -13.83 3.84 -2.61
C PHE A 234 -13.92 2.32 -2.76
N LYS A 235 -14.90 1.84 -3.52
CA LYS A 235 -15.08 0.41 -3.83
C LYS A 235 -14.56 0.02 -5.21
N ARG A 236 -13.99 0.96 -5.95
CA ARG A 236 -13.37 0.67 -7.24
C ARG A 236 -12.16 -0.24 -7.05
N PRO A 237 -11.92 -1.18 -7.97
CA PRO A 237 -10.75 -2.02 -7.96
C PRO A 237 -9.46 -1.19 -7.95
N ALA A 238 -8.49 -1.58 -7.14
CA ALA A 238 -7.26 -0.82 -6.99
C ALA A 238 -6.03 -1.74 -6.78
N ILE A 239 -4.87 -1.28 -7.26
CA ILE A 239 -3.58 -1.71 -6.74
C ILE A 239 -3.21 -0.74 -5.61
N GLU A 240 -2.94 -1.28 -4.43
CA GLU A 240 -2.42 -0.52 -3.30
C GLU A 240 -0.90 -0.74 -3.19
N ALA A 241 -0.13 0.32 -3.42
CA ALA A 241 1.28 0.36 -3.07
C ALA A 241 1.40 0.72 -1.59
N ARG A 242 2.03 -0.12 -0.80
CA ARG A 242 2.21 0.03 0.65
C ARG A 242 3.69 -0.01 1.01
N TRP A 243 4.16 0.98 1.76
CA TRP A 243 5.56 1.03 2.20
C TRP A 243 5.71 1.68 3.57
N ASP A 244 6.85 1.42 4.19
CA ASP A 244 7.18 2.09 5.44
C ASP A 244 7.65 3.52 5.15
N SER A 245 6.85 4.47 5.56
CA SER A 245 7.13 5.92 5.46
C SER A 245 7.29 6.56 6.83
N ARG A 246 7.50 5.76 7.87
CA ARG A 246 7.65 6.28 9.23
C ARG A 246 8.90 7.14 9.32
N ILE A 247 8.77 8.25 9.98
CA ILE A 247 9.87 9.05 10.43
C ILE A 247 9.94 8.88 11.94
N LYS A 248 10.96 8.15 12.39
CA LYS A 248 11.26 7.96 13.81
C LYS A 248 12.27 9.02 14.20
N ASP A 249 11.79 10.10 14.83
CA ASP A 249 12.64 11.14 15.38
C ASP A 249 12.94 10.81 16.85
N ASP A 250 14.19 10.43 17.11
CA ASP A 250 14.64 10.01 18.43
C ASP A 250 14.90 11.18 19.39
N ARG A 251 14.47 12.39 19.05
CA ARG A 251 14.63 13.58 19.88
C ARG A 251 14.00 13.43 21.28
N GLY A 252 12.88 12.73 21.36
CA GLY A 252 12.19 12.42 22.62
C GLY A 252 12.74 11.19 23.34
N ASN A 253 13.52 10.35 22.65
CA ASN A 253 13.99 9.06 23.16
C ASN A 253 15.44 8.78 22.74
N THR A 254 16.33 9.73 23.00
CA THR A 254 17.75 9.63 22.70
C THR A 254 18.48 8.89 23.80
N PHE A 255 19.33 7.93 23.43
CA PHE A 255 20.14 7.17 24.38
C PHE A 255 21.64 7.38 24.14
N TYR A 256 22.40 7.33 25.22
CA TYR A 256 23.84 7.15 25.14
C TYR A 256 24.17 5.75 24.60
N SER A 257 25.29 5.64 23.91
CA SER A 257 25.80 4.34 23.45
C SER A 257 25.98 3.37 24.60
N SER A 258 25.52 2.15 24.41
CA SER A 258 25.57 1.08 25.41
C SER A 258 26.07 -0.22 24.78
N SER A 259 26.80 -1.01 25.54
CA SER A 259 27.19 -2.37 25.18
C SER A 259 26.01 -3.36 25.20
N LEU A 260 24.81 -2.93 25.61
CA LEU A 260 23.60 -3.72 25.58
C LEU A 260 22.95 -3.73 24.19
N SER A 261 23.40 -2.85 23.30
CA SER A 261 22.91 -2.72 21.92
C SER A 261 24.03 -2.91 20.89
N THR A 262 23.68 -3.29 19.69
CA THR A 262 24.62 -3.33 18.57
C THR A 262 25.07 -1.92 18.17
N ALA A 263 26.12 -1.79 17.37
CA ALA A 263 26.63 -0.49 16.94
C ALA A 263 25.57 0.32 16.18
N SER A 264 24.81 -0.33 15.30
CA SER A 264 23.72 0.29 14.53
C SER A 264 22.53 0.72 15.39
N GLU A 265 22.19 -0.07 16.43
CA GLU A 265 21.11 0.26 17.35
C GLU A 265 21.47 1.39 18.33
N ASN A 266 22.73 1.70 18.49
CA ASN A 266 23.19 2.84 19.27
C ASN A 266 23.03 4.18 18.55
N LEU A 267 22.71 4.18 17.26
CA LEU A 267 22.49 5.40 16.50
C LEU A 267 21.13 6.00 16.85
N ASN A 268 21.14 7.28 17.20
CA ASN A 268 19.92 8.08 17.34
C ASN A 268 19.73 8.94 16.11
N THR A 269 18.54 8.95 15.54
CA THR A 269 18.23 9.72 14.34
C THR A 269 17.39 10.94 14.68
N LEU A 270 17.95 12.12 14.45
CA LEU A 270 17.24 13.39 14.61
C LEU A 270 16.83 13.95 13.24
N TYR A 271 15.70 14.64 13.24
CA TYR A 271 15.17 15.27 12.03
C TYR A 271 15.09 16.78 12.17
N LEU A 272 15.34 17.45 11.05
CA LEU A 272 15.08 18.87 10.85
C LEU A 272 13.91 19.01 9.88
N TYR A 273 12.90 19.75 10.31
CA TYR A 273 11.73 20.10 9.50
C TYR A 273 11.76 21.59 9.17
N ASN A 274 11.93 21.92 7.92
CA ASN A 274 11.92 23.32 7.47
C ASN A 274 10.55 23.71 6.93
N TYR A 275 9.83 24.53 7.70
CA TYR A 275 8.52 25.05 7.34
C TYR A 275 8.59 26.50 6.92
N VAL A 276 8.02 26.82 5.76
CA VAL A 276 7.81 28.20 5.29
C VAL A 276 6.32 28.39 5.08
N ARG A 277 5.73 29.35 5.80
CA ARG A 277 4.28 29.65 5.76
C ARG A 277 3.37 28.41 5.95
N GLY A 278 3.80 27.47 6.78
CA GLY A 278 3.05 26.26 7.07
C GLY A 278 3.24 25.11 6.08
N GLY A 279 4.00 25.29 5.01
CA GLY A 279 4.38 24.24 4.06
C GLY A 279 5.82 23.79 4.25
N LEU A 280 6.08 22.47 4.12
CA LEU A 280 7.44 21.95 4.06
C LEU A 280 8.13 22.45 2.79
N THR A 281 9.30 23.05 2.95
CA THR A 281 10.06 23.66 1.86
C THR A 281 11.55 23.40 2.07
N ASN A 282 12.27 23.06 1.01
CA ASN A 282 13.70 22.87 1.10
C ASN A 282 14.39 24.17 1.54
N ILE A 283 15.45 24.05 2.33
CA ILE A 283 16.31 25.20 2.68
C ILE A 283 16.94 25.70 1.38
N PRO A 284 16.76 26.99 1.00
CA PRO A 284 17.15 27.48 -0.33
C PRO A 284 18.62 27.25 -0.68
N ASP A 285 19.52 27.47 0.27
CA ASP A 285 20.97 27.35 0.06
C ASP A 285 21.48 25.90 0.13
N VAL A 286 20.61 24.94 0.51
CA VAL A 286 20.95 23.52 0.70
C VAL A 286 20.24 22.65 -0.34
N GLY A 287 18.95 22.91 -0.62
CA GLY A 287 18.16 22.11 -1.53
C GLY A 287 18.07 20.65 -1.09
N THR A 288 18.61 19.74 -1.90
CA THR A 288 18.77 18.31 -1.62
C THR A 288 20.20 17.94 -1.15
N GLY A 289 21.03 18.96 -0.85
CA GLY A 289 22.39 18.77 -0.40
C GLY A 289 22.50 18.35 1.06
N LEU A 290 23.74 18.29 1.53
CA LEU A 290 24.07 17.84 2.88
C LEU A 290 24.15 19.00 3.86
N LEU A 291 23.75 18.74 5.09
CA LEU A 291 23.93 19.62 6.25
C LEU A 291 24.96 19.02 7.22
N LYS A 292 25.49 19.85 8.08
CA LYS A 292 26.31 19.46 9.20
C LYS A 292 25.54 19.62 10.50
N VAL A 293 25.69 18.66 11.41
CA VAL A 293 25.05 18.70 12.74
C VAL A 293 26.14 18.55 13.79
N SER A 294 26.29 19.57 14.62
CA SER A 294 27.13 19.51 15.80
C SER A 294 26.26 19.40 17.05
N VAL A 295 26.66 18.54 17.95
CA VAL A 295 25.97 18.36 19.25
C VAL A 295 26.84 19.03 20.35
N TYR A 296 26.18 19.77 21.20
CA TYR A 296 26.82 20.45 22.31
C TYR A 296 26.26 19.95 23.64
N SER A 297 27.10 19.87 24.66
CA SER A 297 26.61 19.74 26.03
C SER A 297 25.83 20.97 26.43
N GLY A 298 24.80 20.81 27.25
CA GLY A 298 23.93 21.92 27.65
C GLY A 298 23.87 22.07 29.18
N SER A 299 23.38 23.23 29.62
CA SER A 299 23.00 23.49 31.01
C SER A 299 21.50 23.20 31.22
N ILE A 300 21.09 23.17 32.50
CA ILE A 300 19.73 22.84 32.93
C ILE A 300 18.71 23.91 32.53
N ASP A 301 19.16 25.13 32.24
CA ASP A 301 18.30 26.31 32.01
C ASP A 301 17.79 26.47 30.58
N ASN A 302 18.09 25.52 29.66
CA ASN A 302 17.68 25.56 28.27
C ASN A 302 18.12 26.77 27.46
N SER A 303 19.07 27.51 27.89
CA SER A 303 19.69 28.54 27.09
C SER A 303 20.37 27.92 25.85
N ALA A 304 20.72 28.73 24.87
CA ALA A 304 21.47 28.31 23.69
C ALA A 304 22.71 27.46 24.08
N PRO A 305 23.26 26.65 23.13
CA PRO A 305 24.38 25.78 23.44
C PRO A 305 25.53 26.55 24.09
N SER A 306 25.73 26.31 25.38
CA SER A 306 26.74 26.97 26.22
C SER A 306 27.91 26.06 26.60
N GLY A 307 27.76 24.76 26.31
CA GLY A 307 28.79 23.77 26.63
C GLY A 307 29.73 23.47 25.47
N SER A 308 30.59 22.49 25.69
CA SER A 308 31.54 22.03 24.68
C SER A 308 30.85 21.19 23.59
N LYS A 309 31.42 21.20 22.39
CA LYS A 309 31.07 20.25 21.36
C LYS A 309 31.34 18.82 21.79
N MET A 310 30.46 17.95 21.46
CA MET A 310 30.54 16.52 21.71
C MET A 310 31.21 15.80 20.56
N THR A 311 31.96 14.78 20.82
CA THR A 311 32.45 13.83 19.81
C THR A 311 31.32 12.89 19.47
N LEU A 312 31.05 12.72 18.17
CA LEU A 312 29.95 11.92 17.64
C LEU A 312 30.51 10.71 16.87
N VAL A 313 29.74 9.64 16.86
CA VAL A 313 29.95 8.48 15.98
C VAL A 313 28.77 8.47 15.02
N GLN A 314 29.03 8.43 13.71
CA GLN A 314 27.97 8.58 12.70
C GLN A 314 27.51 7.25 12.11
N ASP A 315 28.33 6.23 12.07
CA ASP A 315 27.96 4.92 11.56
C ASP A 315 28.40 3.79 12.54
N ASP A 316 28.13 2.57 12.17
CA ASP A 316 28.49 1.37 12.92
C ASP A 316 29.99 1.06 12.87
N THR A 317 30.71 1.69 11.94
CA THR A 317 32.17 1.72 11.93
C THR A 317 32.62 2.92 12.74
N TYR A 318 33.32 2.68 13.84
CA TYR A 318 33.98 3.74 14.57
C TYR A 318 34.82 4.55 13.59
N VAL A 319 34.34 5.73 13.24
CA VAL A 319 35.14 6.66 12.46
C VAL A 319 36.29 7.05 13.38
N THR A 320 37.37 6.35 13.19
CA THR A 320 38.61 6.65 13.86
C THR A 320 39.06 8.04 13.48
N ALA A 321 39.47 8.76 14.47
CA ALA A 321 40.53 9.72 14.48
C ALA A 321 40.27 11.16 14.04
N ASP A 322 39.52 11.45 13.10
CA ASP A 322 39.07 12.82 12.97
C ASP A 322 37.80 12.96 13.78
N SER A 323 38.01 13.04 15.09
CA SER A 323 36.96 13.34 16.06
C SER A 323 35.96 14.30 15.43
N VAL A 324 34.92 13.71 14.87
CA VAL A 324 34.03 14.44 13.99
C VAL A 324 33.25 15.35 14.88
N GLU A 325 33.65 16.60 14.93
CA GLU A 325 32.94 17.64 15.64
C GLU A 325 31.54 17.89 15.08
N TYR A 326 31.19 17.18 14.01
CA TYR A 326 29.88 17.21 13.39
C TYR A 326 29.56 15.89 12.69
N ALA A 327 28.30 15.51 12.68
CA ALA A 327 27.76 14.46 11.85
C ALA A 327 27.17 15.06 10.55
N THR A 328 27.13 14.27 9.49
CA THR A 328 26.54 14.68 8.22
C THR A 328 25.08 14.31 8.17
N ALA A 329 24.23 15.26 7.85
CA ALA A 329 22.80 15.06 7.67
C ALA A 329 22.45 15.03 6.17
N GLY A 330 21.56 14.11 5.81
CA GLY A 330 21.08 13.93 4.44
C GLY A 330 19.66 14.43 4.22
N TYR A 331 19.33 14.68 2.96
CA TYR A 331 17.98 14.98 2.51
C TYR A 331 17.10 13.72 2.57
N VAL A 332 15.89 13.83 3.12
CA VAL A 332 14.91 12.74 3.20
C VAL A 332 13.75 12.98 2.23
N SER A 333 13.15 14.16 2.32
CA SER A 333 12.05 14.60 1.45
C SER A 333 11.93 16.12 1.53
N THR A 334 11.06 16.73 0.72
CA THR A 334 10.89 18.17 0.71
C THR A 334 10.81 18.77 2.11
N GLY A 335 11.78 19.60 2.46
CA GLY A 335 11.88 20.30 3.74
C GLY A 335 12.25 19.41 4.93
N ILE A 336 12.66 18.17 4.71
CA ILE A 336 13.02 17.22 5.77
C ILE A 336 14.43 16.70 5.55
N TYR A 337 15.24 16.82 6.59
CA TYR A 337 16.61 16.33 6.65
C TYR A 337 16.79 15.48 7.88
N SER A 338 17.62 14.44 7.83
CA SER A 338 17.91 13.55 8.95
C SER A 338 19.40 13.42 9.20
N CYS A 339 19.73 13.19 10.45
CA CYS A 339 21.08 12.94 10.89
C CYS A 339 21.07 11.83 11.93
N SER A 340 21.80 10.75 11.67
CA SER A 340 21.98 9.64 12.62
C SER A 340 23.35 9.72 13.22
N PHE A 341 23.44 9.63 14.55
CA PHE A 341 24.69 9.65 15.29
C PHE A 341 24.54 8.95 16.65
N ALA A 342 25.64 8.50 17.17
CA ALA A 342 25.73 7.99 18.54
C ALA A 342 26.58 8.93 19.40
N VAL A 343 26.23 9.02 20.69
CA VAL A 343 26.99 9.78 21.68
C VAL A 343 27.51 8.84 22.74
N THR A 344 28.81 8.83 22.92
CA THR A 344 29.45 7.98 23.95
C THR A 344 29.09 8.46 25.37
N ALA A 345 28.71 7.53 26.22
CA ALA A 345 28.45 7.81 27.64
C ALA A 345 29.72 8.33 28.32
N SER A 346 29.56 9.36 29.16
CA SER A 346 30.63 9.91 29.98
C SER A 346 30.34 9.65 31.45
N LYS A 347 31.40 9.80 32.31
CA LYS A 347 31.25 9.66 33.77
C LYS A 347 30.28 10.67 34.39
N THR A 348 30.15 11.83 33.75
CA THR A 348 29.19 12.88 34.12
C THR A 348 28.38 13.24 32.89
N PRO A 349 27.33 12.44 32.59
CA PRO A 349 26.53 12.66 31.39
C PRO A 349 25.79 13.99 31.48
N PRO A 350 25.79 14.80 30.41
CA PRO A 350 24.98 16.00 30.32
C PRO A 350 23.51 15.66 30.49
N THR A 351 22.78 16.43 31.25
CA THR A 351 21.31 16.26 31.40
C THR A 351 20.54 16.74 30.24
N ARG A 352 21.14 17.53 29.36
CA ARG A 352 20.58 18.07 28.14
C ARG A 352 21.68 18.30 27.10
N MET A 353 21.35 18.06 25.85
CA MET A 353 22.21 18.35 24.70
C MET A 353 21.49 19.25 23.70
N PHE A 354 22.28 19.93 22.86
CA PHE A 354 21.77 20.78 21.79
C PHE A 354 22.34 20.33 20.46
N ASP A 355 21.45 20.12 19.49
CA ASP A 355 21.80 19.84 18.10
C ASP A 355 21.75 21.15 17.30
N VAL A 356 22.81 21.45 16.61
CA VAL A 356 22.95 22.64 15.77
C VAL A 356 23.16 22.22 14.35
N TRP A 357 22.21 22.59 13.49
CA TRP A 357 22.19 22.27 12.06
C TRP A 357 22.66 23.45 11.25
N TYR A 358 23.67 23.26 10.41
CA TYR A 358 24.30 24.34 9.68
C TYR A 358 24.91 23.88 8.35
N SER A 359 25.18 24.86 7.44
CA SER A 359 26.00 24.67 6.25
C SER A 359 26.93 25.86 6.11
N GLY A 360 28.22 25.61 5.97
CA GLY A 360 29.22 26.69 6.02
C GLY A 360 29.12 27.48 7.33
N SER A 361 28.90 28.77 7.23
CA SER A 361 28.68 29.68 8.38
C SER A 361 27.22 29.87 8.77
N ASN A 362 26.28 29.38 7.94
CA ASN A 362 24.85 29.60 8.13
C ASN A 362 24.26 28.55 9.03
N ARG A 363 23.68 28.95 10.17
CA ARG A 363 22.95 28.10 11.10
C ARG A 363 21.47 28.18 10.77
N TYR A 364 20.83 27.02 10.57
CA TYR A 364 19.43 26.93 10.20
C TYR A 364 18.52 26.55 11.37
N PHE A 365 19.03 25.70 12.28
CA PHE A 365 18.24 25.23 13.40
C PHE A 365 19.11 24.91 14.60
N THR A 366 18.56 25.14 15.78
CA THR A 366 19.12 24.68 17.06
C THR A 366 17.98 24.07 17.84
N GLY A 367 18.09 22.77 18.11
CA GLY A 367 17.16 22.04 18.96
C GLY A 367 17.82 21.63 20.27
N SER A 368 17.02 21.03 21.14
CA SER A 368 17.55 20.41 22.36
C SER A 368 16.89 19.07 22.58
N PHE A 369 17.62 18.13 23.17
CA PHE A 369 17.13 16.82 23.55
C PHE A 369 17.77 16.37 24.87
N LYS A 370 17.11 15.40 25.52
CA LYS A 370 17.56 14.88 26.81
C LYS A 370 18.02 13.43 26.62
N PRO A 371 19.34 13.19 26.65
CA PRO A 371 19.82 11.83 26.50
C PRO A 371 19.55 11.02 27.76
N GLN A 372 19.29 9.74 27.56
CA GLN A 372 19.06 8.76 28.63
C GLN A 372 20.14 7.69 28.60
N THR A 373 20.36 7.04 29.72
CA THR A 373 21.22 5.85 29.78
C THR A 373 20.35 4.63 29.55
N LEU A 374 20.76 3.75 28.64
CA LEU A 374 20.04 2.49 28.39
C LEU A 374 20.31 1.55 29.59
N GLU A 375 19.26 1.12 30.27
CA GLU A 375 19.30 0.19 31.39
C GLU A 375 18.50 -1.06 31.07
N ALA A 376 19.03 -2.23 31.44
CA ALA A 376 18.38 -3.53 31.15
C ALA A 376 17.02 -3.72 31.85
N SER A 377 16.71 -2.89 32.85
CA SER A 377 15.47 -2.97 33.63
C SER A 377 14.40 -1.96 33.23
N GLN A 378 14.64 -1.13 32.24
CA GLN A 378 13.66 -0.12 31.73
C GLN A 378 12.55 -0.75 30.89
N ILE A 379 11.84 -1.73 31.39
CA ILE A 379 10.71 -2.33 30.71
C ILE A 379 9.42 -1.95 31.42
N SER A 380 8.63 -1.09 30.81
CA SER A 380 7.23 -0.94 31.19
C SER A 380 6.42 -2.09 30.58
N LEU A 381 5.95 -3.02 31.41
CA LEU A 381 5.20 -4.19 30.95
C LEU A 381 3.85 -3.84 30.28
N ARG A 382 3.31 -2.65 30.53
CA ARG A 382 2.06 -2.16 29.95
C ARG A 382 2.07 -0.63 29.85
N PRO A 383 2.85 -0.06 28.94
CA PRO A 383 2.82 1.38 28.74
C PRO A 383 1.44 1.81 28.23
N THR A 384 0.89 2.85 28.84
CA THR A 384 -0.34 3.48 28.35
C THR A 384 0.00 4.86 27.85
N TYR A 385 -0.41 5.14 26.61
CA TYR A 385 -0.05 6.38 25.94
C TYR A 385 -1.25 7.30 25.76
N TYR A 386 -0.98 8.60 25.76
CA TYR A 386 -1.85 9.63 25.24
C TYR A 386 -1.37 9.99 23.84
N ILE A 387 -2.23 9.80 22.84
CA ILE A 387 -1.90 10.02 21.44
C ILE A 387 -2.80 11.12 20.88
N ASN A 388 -2.21 12.04 20.15
CA ASN A 388 -2.93 13.08 19.44
C ASN A 388 -2.30 13.33 18.05
N ILE A 389 -3.14 13.61 17.07
CA ILE A 389 -2.69 14.06 15.73
C ILE A 389 -2.63 15.58 15.76
N SER A 390 -1.41 16.13 15.76
CA SER A 390 -1.21 17.57 15.97
C SER A 390 -1.54 18.43 14.75
N ASN A 391 -1.61 17.86 13.55
CA ASN A 391 -1.84 18.56 12.29
C ASN A 391 -3.08 18.09 11.54
N LEU A 392 -4.08 17.56 12.26
CA LEU A 392 -5.33 17.11 11.65
C LEU A 392 -6.09 18.30 11.04
N LYS A 393 -6.44 18.21 9.75
CA LYS A 393 -7.28 19.19 9.04
C LYS A 393 -8.76 18.78 9.14
N GLN A 394 -9.66 19.72 8.94
CA GLN A 394 -11.10 19.45 8.88
C GLN A 394 -11.51 18.73 7.59
N SER A 395 -10.77 18.90 6.52
CA SER A 395 -11.01 18.25 5.22
C SER A 395 -9.69 18.04 4.47
N TYR A 396 -9.67 17.00 3.65
CA TYR A 396 -8.58 16.66 2.76
C TYR A 396 -9.12 16.48 1.36
N ARG A 397 -8.33 16.84 0.35
CA ARG A 397 -8.67 16.56 -1.06
C ARG A 397 -8.28 15.13 -1.42
N SER A 398 -8.95 14.55 -2.40
CA SER A 398 -8.67 13.19 -2.86
C SER A 398 -7.29 13.03 -3.54
N ASP A 399 -6.73 14.13 -4.03
CA ASP A 399 -5.42 14.23 -4.68
C ASP A 399 -4.30 14.70 -3.73
N GLU A 400 -4.62 14.92 -2.46
CA GLU A 400 -3.68 15.44 -1.47
C GLU A 400 -2.94 14.31 -0.75
N ASN A 401 -1.60 14.41 -0.66
CA ASN A 401 -0.80 13.57 0.21
C ASN A 401 -0.95 14.05 1.66
N ALA A 402 -1.74 13.32 2.45
CA ALA A 402 -1.94 13.64 3.85
C ALA A 402 -0.81 13.05 4.71
N ARG A 403 -0.09 13.90 5.42
CA ARG A 403 0.88 13.51 6.43
C ARG A 403 0.33 13.83 7.81
N PHE A 404 0.34 12.84 8.71
CA PHE A 404 -0.11 13.01 10.09
C PHE A 404 1.08 13.03 11.03
N ASN A 405 1.14 14.06 11.88
CA ASN A 405 2.13 14.17 12.94
C ASN A 405 1.51 13.68 14.24
N LEU A 406 2.03 12.60 14.79
CA LEU A 406 1.58 12.06 16.06
C LEU A 406 2.35 12.69 17.20
N PHE A 407 1.64 13.21 18.17
CA PHE A 407 2.16 13.54 19.48
C PHE A 407 1.84 12.40 20.43
N VAL A 408 2.87 11.82 21.05
CA VAL A 408 2.71 10.71 21.97
C VAL A 408 3.41 11.03 23.27
N ARG A 409 2.77 10.75 24.40
CA ARG A 409 3.38 10.80 25.72
C ARG A 409 2.82 9.71 26.61
N GLU A 410 3.53 9.37 27.66
CA GLU A 410 3.01 8.47 28.67
C GLU A 410 1.76 9.08 29.34
N LYS A 411 0.71 8.27 29.52
CA LYS A 411 -0.58 8.72 30.09
C LYS A 411 -0.44 9.18 31.54
N ASN A 412 0.43 8.52 32.30
CA ASN A 412 0.65 8.80 33.71
C ASN A 412 1.77 9.81 33.96
N TRP A 413 2.25 10.48 32.90
CA TRP A 413 3.27 11.50 33.05
C TRP A 413 2.79 12.62 33.97
N SER A 414 3.57 12.86 35.05
CA SER A 414 3.29 13.92 36.01
C SER A 414 4.38 14.99 35.90
N PRO A 415 4.05 16.18 35.40
CA PRO A 415 5.05 17.23 35.26
C PRO A 415 5.50 17.74 36.64
N THR A 416 6.79 17.83 36.83
CA THR A 416 7.38 18.55 37.94
C THR A 416 7.31 20.06 37.71
N ILE A 417 7.59 20.85 38.76
CA ILE A 417 7.65 22.32 38.61
C ILE A 417 8.72 22.76 37.59
N TYR A 418 9.78 22.02 37.47
CA TYR A 418 10.87 22.26 36.52
C TYR A 418 10.45 21.92 35.09
N THR A 419 9.71 20.87 34.85
CA THR A 419 9.15 20.49 33.54
C THR A 419 8.11 21.50 33.04
N LYS A 420 7.31 22.07 33.96
CA LYS A 420 6.35 23.13 33.62
C LYS A 420 7.02 24.44 33.22
N ALA A 421 8.16 24.76 33.82
CA ALA A 421 8.92 25.98 33.54
C ALA A 421 9.61 25.94 32.17
N ASN A 422 9.89 24.75 31.63
CA ASN A 422 10.65 24.56 30.42
C ASN A 422 9.87 24.75 29.11
N GLY A 423 8.56 24.75 29.14
CA GLY A 423 7.73 24.81 27.93
C GLY A 423 7.88 23.64 26.96
N LEU A 424 8.77 22.71 27.22
CA LEU A 424 9.00 21.50 26.41
C LEU A 424 8.27 20.33 27.05
N VAL A 425 7.35 19.75 26.32
CA VAL A 425 6.63 18.55 26.74
C VAL A 425 7.48 17.33 26.39
N GLU A 426 7.70 16.44 27.33
CA GLU A 426 8.38 15.16 27.06
C GLU A 426 7.49 14.32 26.13
N THR A 427 8.08 13.79 25.09
CA THR A 427 7.42 12.95 24.09
C THR A 427 8.06 11.56 24.07
N GLU A 428 7.26 10.57 23.74
CA GLU A 428 7.69 9.17 23.59
C GLU A 428 7.73 8.81 22.11
N THR A 429 8.73 8.03 21.74
CA THR A 429 8.82 7.42 20.40
C THR A 429 8.26 6.01 20.45
N ILE A 430 7.24 5.73 19.67
CA ILE A 430 6.62 4.40 19.57
C ILE A 430 7.33 3.62 18.47
N GLU A 431 7.88 2.46 18.81
CA GLU A 431 8.64 1.64 17.87
C GLU A 431 7.74 0.89 16.88
N SER A 432 6.57 0.46 17.32
CA SER A 432 5.62 -0.25 16.47
C SER A 432 4.22 0.29 16.69
N ALA A 433 3.60 0.77 15.63
CA ALA A 433 2.22 1.25 15.63
C ALA A 433 1.55 0.87 14.31
N SER A 434 0.25 0.65 14.36
CA SER A 434 -0.57 0.44 13.19
C SER A 434 -1.76 1.39 13.20
N TYR A 435 -2.28 1.70 12.02
CA TYR A 435 -3.45 2.55 11.88
C TYR A 435 -4.39 2.00 10.82
N ARG A 436 -5.65 2.40 10.90
CA ARG A 436 -6.64 2.18 9.84
C ARG A 436 -7.49 3.43 9.69
N VAL A 437 -8.09 3.59 8.52
CA VAL A 437 -9.06 4.65 8.27
C VAL A 437 -10.37 4.01 7.83
N TYR A 438 -11.44 4.34 8.50
CA TYR A 438 -12.78 3.88 8.14
C TYR A 438 -13.77 5.04 8.12
N ARG A 439 -14.77 4.90 7.26
CA ARG A 439 -15.87 5.88 7.20
C ARG A 439 -16.84 5.62 8.35
N GLN A 440 -17.11 6.63 9.16
CA GLN A 440 -17.88 6.47 10.39
C GLN A 440 -19.33 6.03 10.16
N ILE A 441 -19.96 6.45 9.05
CA ILE A 441 -21.40 6.23 8.79
C ILE A 441 -21.72 4.74 8.56
N ASP A 442 -20.88 4.02 7.86
CA ASP A 442 -21.13 2.65 7.42
C ASP A 442 -19.98 1.69 7.73
N ALA A 443 -19.02 2.13 8.53
CA ALA A 443 -17.80 1.40 8.87
C ALA A 443 -16.99 0.89 7.65
N LEU A 444 -17.22 1.49 6.46
CA LEU A 444 -16.43 1.15 5.28
C LEU A 444 -14.96 1.46 5.54
N GLU A 445 -14.13 0.45 5.43
CA GLU A 445 -12.70 0.59 5.56
C GLU A 445 -12.11 1.23 4.31
N ALA A 446 -11.66 2.48 4.43
CA ALA A 446 -11.00 3.22 3.34
C ALA A 446 -9.51 2.89 3.25
N ILE A 447 -8.86 2.63 4.38
CA ILE A 447 -7.46 2.18 4.49
C ILE A 447 -7.45 1.06 5.52
N SER A 448 -7.02 -0.13 5.11
CA SER A 448 -6.83 -1.28 5.99
C SER A 448 -5.67 -1.06 6.97
N TYR A 449 -5.61 -1.88 8.02
CA TYR A 449 -4.49 -1.83 8.95
C TYR A 449 -3.15 -1.95 8.23
N GLY A 450 -2.25 -1.07 8.60
CA GLY A 450 -0.92 -0.98 8.07
C GLY A 450 0.15 -0.80 9.11
#